data_f2fffa0aecf97ea0dee7321daaad437c
#
_entry.id   f2fffa0aecf97ea0dee7321daaad437c
#
_cell.length_a   1.000
_cell.length_b   1.000
_cell.length_c   1.000
_cell.angle_alpha   90.00
_cell.angle_beta   90.00
_cell.angle_gamma   90.00
#
_symmetry.space_group_name_H-M   'P 1'
#
loop_
_entity.id
_entity.type
_entity.pdbx_description
1 polymer ?
#
loop_
_entity_poly.entity_id
_entity_poly.type
_entity_poly.pdbx_seq_one_letter_code
_entity_poly.pdbx_strand_id
1 'polypeptide(L)'
;MQHIELRSDTFTKPTKEMLECMFSAKVGDDVWDEDETVKDLEARIADMFGMETALFCPSGTMANQIAIKVHTQAGDEVVCDYSSHIYQYEGGGIAFNSSASVNLLKGVNGKLTVALVKDSLKEENVHFPRTSLVSVENTTNKGGGACYQLSDLQDLSVFCKSNKLAFHMDGARLFNAMVKTNTKPNEYGRIFDSISVCMSKGLGAPIGSLLLGTHTFIAQAKRIRKVLGGGMRQAGYLAAACDFALDHHIDLLKEDHRRAKEIETVLTQLAFVGEVLPVETNIVIFSTVNPSSLVEYLKAKNILCSAISATQIRFVTHFQFNDSMLEKLKQALLSYS
;
A
#
# COMPACT_ATOMS: atom_id res chain seq x y z
N MET A 1 8.66 -27.53 11.37
CA MET A 1 9.65 -26.61 10.75
C MET A 1 8.92 -25.33 10.39
N GLN A 2 9.56 -24.19 10.61
CA GLN A 2 8.98 -22.89 10.20
C GLN A 2 8.97 -22.83 8.66
N HIS A 3 7.83 -22.51 8.05
CA HIS A 3 7.73 -22.33 6.61
C HIS A 3 8.33 -20.97 6.20
N ILE A 4 8.79 -20.91 4.95
CA ILE A 4 9.22 -19.65 4.31
C ILE A 4 7.98 -18.99 3.72
N GLU A 5 7.66 -17.79 4.20
CA GLU A 5 6.47 -17.06 3.78
C GLU A 5 6.83 -16.02 2.71
N LEU A 6 6.27 -16.13 1.51
CA LEU A 6 6.47 -15.21 0.40
C LEU A 6 5.15 -14.83 -0.30
N ARG A 7 3.99 -15.14 0.30
CA ARG A 7 2.69 -14.79 -0.27
C ARG A 7 2.44 -13.29 -0.21
N SER A 8 2.80 -12.66 0.92
CA SER A 8 2.62 -11.23 1.15
C SER A 8 3.40 -10.78 2.39
N ASP A 9 3.83 -9.52 2.41
CA ASP A 9 4.36 -8.84 3.59
C ASP A 9 3.29 -8.58 4.67
N THR A 10 2.02 -8.82 4.39
CA THR A 10 0.93 -8.80 5.38
C THR A 10 0.96 -10.00 6.35
N PHE A 11 1.79 -11.00 6.10
CA PHE A 11 2.00 -12.14 7.00
C PHE A 11 3.10 -11.91 8.04
N THR A 12 3.76 -10.76 8.01
CA THR A 12 4.71 -10.37 9.05
C THR A 12 4.04 -10.35 10.42
N LYS A 13 4.82 -10.71 11.43
CA LYS A 13 4.37 -10.72 12.82
C LYS A 13 5.18 -9.71 13.63
N PRO A 14 4.60 -9.09 14.66
CA PRO A 14 5.34 -8.23 15.56
C PRO A 14 6.56 -8.91 16.13
N THR A 15 7.66 -8.18 16.26
CA THR A 15 8.83 -8.65 17.01
C THR A 15 8.54 -8.64 18.50
N LYS A 16 9.40 -9.30 19.29
CA LYS A 16 9.26 -9.32 20.75
C LYS A 16 9.31 -7.92 21.34
N GLU A 17 10.24 -7.11 20.86
CA GLU A 17 10.44 -5.72 21.30
C GLU A 17 9.21 -4.86 20.93
N MET A 18 8.64 -5.06 19.75
CA MET A 18 7.38 -4.39 19.35
C MET A 18 6.23 -4.78 20.28
N LEU A 19 6.09 -6.06 20.65
CA LEU A 19 5.07 -6.50 21.61
C LEU A 19 5.29 -5.90 23.00
N GLU A 20 6.52 -5.82 23.48
CA GLU A 20 6.86 -5.17 24.75
C GLU A 20 6.47 -3.68 24.71
N CYS A 21 6.74 -2.98 23.59
CA CYS A 21 6.31 -1.60 23.39
C CYS A 21 4.77 -1.46 23.44
N MET A 22 4.04 -2.36 22.79
CA MET A 22 2.58 -2.40 22.83
C MET A 22 2.06 -2.55 24.26
N PHE A 23 2.59 -3.48 25.05
CA PHE A 23 2.16 -3.72 26.43
C PHE A 23 2.48 -2.55 27.37
N SER A 24 3.46 -1.73 27.04
CA SER A 24 3.87 -0.56 27.83
C SER A 24 3.16 0.73 27.42
N ALA A 25 2.30 0.69 26.39
CA ALA A 25 1.64 1.87 25.84
C ALA A 25 0.70 2.52 26.87
N LYS A 26 0.73 3.84 26.92
CA LYS A 26 -0.28 4.63 27.64
C LYS A 26 -1.52 4.73 26.78
N VAL A 27 -2.62 4.22 27.27
CA VAL A 27 -3.86 4.14 26.52
C VAL A 27 -5.00 4.92 27.17
N GLY A 28 -5.91 5.40 26.37
CA GLY A 28 -7.16 6.03 26.73
C GLY A 28 -8.23 5.69 25.70
N ASP A 29 -9.38 6.35 25.73
CA ASP A 29 -10.42 6.15 24.73
C ASP A 29 -10.16 7.05 23.51
N ASP A 30 -9.75 6.46 22.37
CA ASP A 30 -9.50 7.19 21.11
C ASP A 30 -10.74 7.94 20.58
N VAL A 31 -11.94 7.42 20.84
CA VAL A 31 -13.18 8.09 20.41
C VAL A 31 -13.45 9.38 21.18
N TRP A 32 -12.96 9.47 22.42
CA TRP A 32 -13.03 10.66 23.26
C TRP A 32 -11.78 11.55 23.17
N ASP A 33 -10.87 11.25 22.24
CA ASP A 33 -9.58 11.92 22.12
C ASP A 33 -8.73 11.85 23.42
N GLU A 34 -8.78 10.72 24.14
CA GLU A 34 -8.06 10.53 25.40
C GLU A 34 -6.86 9.57 25.27
N ASP A 35 -6.70 8.89 24.12
CA ASP A 35 -5.57 8.00 23.86
C ASP A 35 -4.34 8.80 23.41
N GLU A 36 -3.41 9.03 24.35
CA GLU A 36 -2.19 9.81 24.09
C GLU A 36 -1.30 9.16 23.02
N THR A 37 -1.15 7.84 23.06
CA THR A 37 -0.29 7.12 22.11
C THR A 37 -0.82 7.22 20.65
N VAL A 38 -2.14 7.22 20.48
CA VAL A 38 -2.74 7.45 19.15
C VAL A 38 -2.45 8.87 18.67
N LYS A 39 -2.65 9.88 19.53
CA LYS A 39 -2.41 11.29 19.18
C LYS A 39 -0.95 11.54 18.82
N ASP A 40 -0.03 10.97 19.60
CA ASP A 40 1.40 11.14 19.36
C ASP A 40 1.80 10.54 18.01
N LEU A 41 1.29 9.36 17.67
CA LEU A 41 1.51 8.74 16.37
C LEU A 41 0.90 9.56 15.21
N GLU A 42 -0.34 10.04 15.38
CA GLU A 42 -1.02 10.88 14.38
C GLU A 42 -0.23 12.18 14.14
N ALA A 43 0.20 12.85 15.20
CA ALA A 43 1.01 14.06 15.12
C ALA A 43 2.38 13.80 14.47
N ARG A 44 3.06 12.73 14.88
CA ARG A 44 4.37 12.33 14.34
C ARG A 44 4.33 12.07 12.84
N ILE A 45 3.35 11.32 12.37
CA ILE A 45 3.20 11.01 10.95
C ILE A 45 2.81 12.26 10.15
N ALA A 46 1.93 13.09 10.67
CA ALA A 46 1.56 14.36 10.04
C ALA A 46 2.79 15.27 9.86
N ASP A 47 3.61 15.43 10.91
CA ASP A 47 4.85 16.20 10.85
C ASP A 47 5.86 15.61 9.85
N MET A 48 6.06 14.29 9.89
CA MET A 48 6.95 13.57 8.96
C MET A 48 6.60 13.86 7.51
N PHE A 49 5.32 13.88 7.17
CA PHE A 49 4.85 14.16 5.81
C PHE A 49 4.63 15.65 5.54
N GLY A 50 4.75 16.53 6.54
CA GLY A 50 4.48 17.96 6.41
C GLY A 50 3.02 18.24 6.04
N MET A 51 2.09 17.41 6.52
CA MET A 51 0.64 17.57 6.39
C MET A 51 0.04 18.06 7.72
N GLU A 52 -1.17 18.63 7.66
CA GLU A 52 -1.73 19.28 8.83
C GLU A 52 -2.09 18.32 9.97
N THR A 53 -2.56 17.12 9.64
CA THR A 53 -2.96 16.12 10.64
C THR A 53 -3.12 14.74 10.00
N ALA A 54 -3.28 13.71 10.85
CA ALA A 54 -3.52 12.33 10.43
C ALA A 54 -4.67 11.70 11.23
N LEU A 55 -5.14 10.53 10.77
CA LEU A 55 -6.17 9.74 11.42
C LEU A 55 -5.73 8.28 11.45
N PHE A 56 -5.63 7.68 12.62
CA PHE A 56 -5.36 6.26 12.78
C PHE A 56 -6.57 5.41 12.37
N CYS A 57 -6.33 4.44 11.52
CA CYS A 57 -7.33 3.50 11.02
C CYS A 57 -6.87 2.05 11.23
N PRO A 58 -7.78 1.09 11.46
CA PRO A 58 -7.43 -0.33 11.64
C PRO A 58 -6.83 -0.97 10.38
N SER A 59 -7.11 -0.45 9.18
CA SER A 59 -6.62 -1.01 7.93
C SER A 59 -6.43 0.04 6.83
N GLY A 60 -5.58 -0.26 5.85
CA GLY A 60 -5.42 0.55 4.65
C GLY A 60 -6.70 0.65 3.82
N THR A 61 -7.45 -0.46 3.72
CA THR A 61 -8.76 -0.46 3.06
C THR A 61 -9.69 0.58 3.68
N MET A 62 -9.79 0.62 5.02
CA MET A 62 -10.63 1.62 5.68
C MET A 62 -10.13 3.04 5.40
N ALA A 63 -8.82 3.28 5.47
CA ALA A 63 -8.23 4.60 5.20
C ALA A 63 -8.55 5.06 3.76
N ASN A 64 -8.38 4.19 2.77
CA ASN A 64 -8.72 4.48 1.37
C ASN A 64 -10.21 4.73 1.18
N GLN A 65 -11.08 3.89 1.74
CA GLN A 65 -12.53 4.03 1.61
C GLN A 65 -13.04 5.33 2.26
N ILE A 66 -12.44 5.73 3.39
CA ILE A 66 -12.69 7.03 4.03
C ILE A 66 -12.24 8.16 3.11
N ALA A 67 -11.03 8.09 2.57
CA ALA A 67 -10.50 9.13 1.68
C ALA A 67 -11.41 9.33 0.45
N ILE A 68 -11.76 8.23 -0.22
CA ILE A 68 -12.65 8.27 -1.38
C ILE A 68 -14.00 8.89 -1.00
N LYS A 69 -14.58 8.46 0.13
CA LYS A 69 -15.87 8.99 0.59
C LYS A 69 -15.85 10.48 0.90
N VAL A 70 -14.75 11.01 1.44
CA VAL A 70 -14.61 12.46 1.73
C VAL A 70 -14.44 13.26 0.44
N HIS A 71 -13.72 12.72 -0.55
CA HIS A 71 -13.44 13.40 -1.82
C HIS A 71 -14.56 13.29 -2.85
N THR A 72 -15.58 12.46 -2.61
CA THR A 72 -16.66 12.20 -3.58
C THR A 72 -18.03 12.44 -2.99
N GLN A 73 -18.97 12.68 -3.88
CA GLN A 73 -20.41 12.65 -3.61
C GLN A 73 -21.07 11.50 -4.39
N ALA A 74 -22.28 11.12 -4.00
CA ALA A 74 -23.03 10.12 -4.75
C ALA A 74 -23.21 10.56 -6.21
N GLY A 75 -22.88 9.68 -7.15
CA GLY A 75 -22.90 9.95 -8.58
C GLY A 75 -21.61 10.51 -9.17
N ASP A 76 -20.61 10.83 -8.35
CA ASP A 76 -19.27 11.21 -8.82
C ASP A 76 -18.50 10.03 -9.43
N GLU A 77 -17.38 10.33 -10.05
CA GLU A 77 -16.48 9.34 -10.66
C GLU A 77 -15.07 9.46 -10.07
N VAL A 78 -14.47 8.29 -9.79
CA VAL A 78 -13.08 8.13 -9.34
C VAL A 78 -12.25 7.59 -10.50
N VAL A 79 -11.14 8.24 -10.83
CA VAL A 79 -10.15 7.76 -11.80
C VAL A 79 -9.06 7.00 -11.07
N CYS A 80 -8.79 5.75 -11.50
CA CYS A 80 -7.66 4.95 -10.98
C CYS A 80 -7.17 3.96 -12.03
N ASP A 81 -6.02 3.34 -11.79
CA ASP A 81 -5.57 2.22 -12.63
C ASP A 81 -6.46 0.99 -12.44
N TYR A 82 -6.72 0.24 -13.51
CA TYR A 82 -7.58 -0.95 -13.48
C TYR A 82 -7.08 -2.04 -12.54
N SER A 83 -5.79 -2.06 -12.22
CA SER A 83 -5.15 -3.02 -11.33
C SER A 83 -4.98 -2.51 -9.89
N SER A 84 -5.39 -1.27 -9.60
CA SER A 84 -5.26 -0.65 -8.28
C SER A 84 -6.00 -1.41 -7.19
N HIS A 85 -5.45 -1.40 -5.98
CA HIS A 85 -6.00 -2.10 -4.83
C HIS A 85 -7.41 -1.60 -4.47
N ILE A 86 -7.64 -0.30 -4.51
CA ILE A 86 -8.94 0.32 -4.18
C ILE A 86 -10.10 -0.17 -5.05
N TYR A 87 -9.80 -0.61 -6.27
CA TYR A 87 -10.79 -1.17 -7.19
C TYR A 87 -10.88 -2.69 -7.09
N GLN A 88 -9.73 -3.39 -7.09
CA GLN A 88 -9.68 -4.84 -7.23
C GLN A 88 -9.88 -5.61 -5.93
N TYR A 89 -9.47 -5.03 -4.78
CA TYR A 89 -9.28 -5.80 -3.54
C TYR A 89 -9.96 -5.20 -2.31
N GLU A 90 -10.85 -4.23 -2.49
CA GLU A 90 -11.59 -3.59 -1.39
C GLU A 90 -13.10 -3.88 -1.44
N GLY A 91 -13.47 -5.05 -1.97
CA GLY A 91 -14.84 -5.58 -1.89
C GLY A 91 -15.92 -4.74 -2.60
N GLY A 92 -15.53 -3.96 -3.63
CA GLY A 92 -16.46 -3.02 -4.29
C GLY A 92 -16.76 -1.78 -3.45
N GLY A 93 -15.84 -1.46 -2.50
CA GLY A 93 -16.02 -0.42 -1.50
C GLY A 93 -16.30 0.97 -2.06
N ILE A 94 -15.75 1.33 -3.23
CA ILE A 94 -16.02 2.63 -3.89
C ILE A 94 -17.51 2.80 -4.16
N ALA A 95 -18.15 1.79 -4.77
CA ALA A 95 -19.57 1.83 -5.02
C ALA A 95 -20.40 1.72 -3.71
N PHE A 96 -20.01 0.80 -2.82
CA PHE A 96 -20.75 0.52 -1.59
C PHE A 96 -20.73 1.70 -0.61
N ASN A 97 -19.55 2.26 -0.33
CA ASN A 97 -19.40 3.32 0.67
C ASN A 97 -19.67 4.71 0.11
N SER A 98 -19.27 4.97 -1.14
CA SER A 98 -19.26 6.32 -1.71
C SER A 98 -20.35 6.54 -2.76
N SER A 99 -21.01 5.49 -3.25
CA SER A 99 -21.96 5.55 -4.36
C SER A 99 -21.36 6.24 -5.59
N ALA A 100 -20.05 6.08 -5.79
CA ALA A 100 -19.30 6.66 -6.89
C ALA A 100 -19.04 5.61 -7.98
N SER A 101 -19.00 6.04 -9.21
CA SER A 101 -18.54 5.24 -10.34
C SER A 101 -17.01 5.24 -10.43
N VAL A 102 -16.45 4.33 -11.23
CA VAL A 102 -15.00 4.23 -11.42
C VAL A 102 -14.66 4.31 -12.90
N ASN A 103 -13.72 5.17 -13.23
CA ASN A 103 -13.13 5.27 -14.55
C ASN A 103 -11.75 4.60 -14.51
N LEU A 104 -11.66 3.43 -15.15
CA LEU A 104 -10.48 2.58 -15.10
C LEU A 104 -9.54 2.89 -16.26
N LEU A 105 -8.30 3.23 -15.91
CA LEU A 105 -7.25 3.48 -16.88
C LEU A 105 -6.25 2.32 -16.89
N LYS A 106 -5.54 2.13 -17.98
CA LYS A 106 -4.49 1.12 -18.11
C LYS A 106 -3.14 1.78 -18.19
N GLY A 107 -2.54 1.98 -17.01
CA GLY A 107 -1.19 2.52 -16.90
C GLY A 107 -0.11 1.46 -17.12
N VAL A 108 1.12 1.90 -17.35
CA VAL A 108 2.28 1.01 -17.43
C VAL A 108 2.70 0.64 -16.01
N ASN A 109 2.71 -0.66 -15.70
CA ASN A 109 2.97 -1.19 -14.34
C ASN A 109 2.08 -0.52 -13.27
N GLY A 110 0.81 -0.26 -13.61
CA GLY A 110 -0.15 0.35 -12.68
C GLY A 110 0.03 1.85 -12.47
N LYS A 111 0.92 2.51 -13.21
CA LYS A 111 1.21 3.95 -13.07
C LYS A 111 0.43 4.78 -14.08
N LEU A 112 -0.34 5.75 -13.60
CA LEU A 112 -1.05 6.72 -14.43
C LEU A 112 -0.11 7.84 -14.88
N THR A 113 -0.44 8.45 -16.02
CA THR A 113 0.22 9.65 -16.55
C THR A 113 -0.79 10.77 -16.75
N VAL A 114 -0.31 12.01 -16.83
CA VAL A 114 -1.17 13.16 -17.14
C VAL A 114 -1.94 12.94 -18.43
N ALA A 115 -1.31 12.40 -19.48
CA ALA A 115 -1.97 12.13 -20.75
C ALA A 115 -3.14 11.16 -20.59
N LEU A 116 -2.94 10.02 -19.91
CA LEU A 116 -4.01 9.05 -19.66
C LEU A 116 -5.19 9.67 -18.89
N VAL A 117 -4.89 10.41 -17.82
CA VAL A 117 -5.96 11.05 -17.03
C VAL A 117 -6.69 12.10 -17.85
N LYS A 118 -5.96 12.96 -18.56
CA LYS A 118 -6.54 14.02 -19.41
C LYS A 118 -7.49 13.44 -20.47
N ASP A 119 -7.06 12.41 -21.17
CA ASP A 119 -7.84 11.78 -22.24
C ASP A 119 -9.09 11.05 -21.73
N SER A 120 -9.12 10.75 -20.42
CA SER A 120 -10.24 10.07 -19.77
C SER A 120 -11.30 11.02 -19.18
N LEU A 121 -10.96 12.30 -19.01
CA LEU A 121 -11.90 13.28 -18.45
C LEU A 121 -13.04 13.53 -19.43
N LYS A 122 -14.24 13.54 -18.88
CA LYS A 122 -15.46 13.83 -19.62
C LYS A 122 -15.74 15.33 -19.59
N GLU A 123 -16.38 15.82 -20.65
CA GLU A 123 -16.89 17.18 -20.69
C GLU A 123 -17.98 17.39 -19.61
N GLU A 124 -18.15 18.63 -19.15
CA GLU A 124 -19.25 18.97 -18.26
C GLU A 124 -20.59 18.89 -19.00
N ASN A 125 -21.27 17.77 -18.82
CA ASN A 125 -22.51 17.43 -19.50
C ASN A 125 -23.40 16.57 -18.58
N VAL A 126 -24.73 16.77 -18.63
CA VAL A 126 -25.71 16.04 -17.80
C VAL A 126 -25.71 14.52 -18.02
N HIS A 127 -25.14 14.04 -19.11
CA HIS A 127 -25.04 12.60 -19.43
C HIS A 127 -23.86 11.90 -18.74
N PHE A 128 -22.90 12.65 -18.19
CA PHE A 128 -21.68 12.09 -17.63
C PHE A 128 -21.58 12.30 -16.13
N PRO A 129 -21.02 11.33 -15.38
CA PRO A 129 -20.64 11.57 -13.98
C PRO A 129 -19.54 12.63 -13.91
N ARG A 130 -19.56 13.42 -12.84
CA ARG A 130 -18.49 14.37 -12.55
C ARG A 130 -17.27 13.61 -12.03
N THR A 131 -16.15 13.67 -12.72
CA THR A 131 -14.88 13.22 -12.16
C THR A 131 -14.49 14.13 -11.00
N SER A 132 -14.26 13.59 -9.82
CA SER A 132 -13.93 14.35 -8.60
C SER A 132 -12.61 13.94 -7.96
N LEU A 133 -12.13 12.74 -8.25
CA LEU A 133 -10.95 12.17 -7.61
C LEU A 133 -10.07 11.43 -8.61
N VAL A 134 -8.76 11.68 -8.56
CA VAL A 134 -7.73 10.80 -9.15
C VAL A 134 -7.00 10.10 -8.02
N SER A 135 -6.89 8.79 -8.08
CA SER A 135 -6.17 7.98 -7.10
C SER A 135 -5.04 7.21 -7.76
N VAL A 136 -3.86 7.26 -7.15
CA VAL A 136 -2.67 6.50 -7.56
C VAL A 136 -2.20 5.60 -6.42
N GLU A 137 -1.52 4.50 -6.75
CA GLU A 137 -0.97 3.55 -5.79
C GLU A 137 0.56 3.56 -5.86
N ASN A 138 1.25 3.73 -4.73
CA ASN A 138 2.71 3.71 -4.65
C ASN A 138 3.20 2.95 -3.39
N THR A 139 3.98 1.86 -3.55
CA THR A 139 4.34 1.18 -4.78
C THR A 139 3.15 0.38 -5.35
N THR A 140 3.12 0.21 -6.67
CA THR A 140 2.02 -0.50 -7.31
C THR A 140 2.08 -2.00 -7.04
N ASN A 141 1.03 -2.58 -6.49
CA ASN A 141 1.00 -3.99 -6.08
C ASN A 141 1.06 -4.94 -7.29
N LYS A 142 0.14 -4.79 -8.23
CA LYS A 142 0.07 -5.60 -9.46
C LYS A 142 1.08 -5.18 -10.53
N GLY A 143 1.65 -4.02 -10.40
CA GLY A 143 2.75 -3.53 -11.25
C GLY A 143 4.14 -4.00 -10.82
N GLY A 144 4.23 -5.00 -9.91
CA GLY A 144 5.52 -5.55 -9.50
C GLY A 144 6.28 -4.70 -8.47
N GLY A 145 5.60 -3.90 -7.68
CA GLY A 145 6.24 -3.01 -6.71
C GLY A 145 6.91 -1.80 -7.35
N ALA A 146 6.45 -1.42 -8.54
CA ALA A 146 7.00 -0.27 -9.27
C ALA A 146 6.76 1.05 -8.53
N CYS A 147 7.73 1.95 -8.61
CA CYS A 147 7.69 3.28 -7.99
C CYS A 147 7.38 4.35 -9.03
N TYR A 148 6.61 5.35 -8.63
CA TYR A 148 6.53 6.60 -9.38
C TYR A 148 7.81 7.42 -9.23
N GLN A 149 8.20 8.10 -10.31
CA GLN A 149 9.14 9.22 -10.17
C GLN A 149 8.40 10.41 -9.53
N LEU A 150 9.09 11.15 -8.69
CA LEU A 150 8.46 12.30 -7.99
C LEU A 150 7.95 13.35 -8.99
N SER A 151 8.67 13.59 -10.08
CA SER A 151 8.26 14.48 -11.17
C SER A 151 6.91 14.11 -11.78
N ASP A 152 6.68 12.81 -12.03
CA ASP A 152 5.43 12.34 -12.62
C ASP A 152 4.23 12.61 -11.68
N LEU A 153 4.45 12.46 -10.37
CA LEU A 153 3.44 12.77 -9.36
C LEU A 153 3.20 14.28 -9.24
N GLN A 154 4.25 15.09 -9.37
CA GLN A 154 4.14 16.55 -9.37
C GLN A 154 3.32 17.04 -10.58
N ASP A 155 3.58 16.48 -11.77
CA ASP A 155 2.84 16.81 -12.98
C ASP A 155 1.35 16.43 -12.86
N LEU A 156 1.06 15.24 -12.31
CA LEU A 156 -0.31 14.82 -12.01
C LEU A 156 -0.99 15.76 -11.00
N SER A 157 -0.28 16.18 -9.95
CA SER A 157 -0.81 17.12 -8.97
C SER A 157 -1.18 18.46 -9.58
N VAL A 158 -0.29 19.02 -10.41
CA VAL A 158 -0.55 20.28 -11.12
C VAL A 158 -1.78 20.13 -12.02
N PHE A 159 -1.87 19.01 -12.75
CA PHE A 159 -3.01 18.72 -13.60
C PHE A 159 -4.32 18.60 -12.79
N CYS A 160 -4.32 17.82 -11.70
CA CYS A 160 -5.48 17.64 -10.84
C CYS A 160 -5.97 18.98 -10.27
N LYS A 161 -5.05 19.79 -9.71
CA LYS A 161 -5.38 21.13 -9.18
C LYS A 161 -5.99 22.04 -10.24
N SER A 162 -5.43 22.04 -11.46
CA SER A 162 -5.94 22.88 -12.56
C SER A 162 -7.35 22.48 -13.01
N ASN A 163 -7.73 21.22 -12.81
CA ASN A 163 -9.03 20.68 -13.16
C ASN A 163 -9.97 20.51 -11.94
N LYS A 164 -9.60 21.02 -10.76
CA LYS A 164 -10.39 20.92 -9.51
C LYS A 164 -10.68 19.48 -9.09
N LEU A 165 -9.76 18.57 -9.40
CA LEU A 165 -9.81 17.16 -8.99
C LEU A 165 -9.03 16.99 -7.70
N ALA A 166 -9.58 16.25 -6.75
CA ALA A 166 -8.81 15.79 -5.60
C ALA A 166 -7.77 14.75 -6.06
N PHE A 167 -6.61 14.73 -5.37
CA PHE A 167 -5.54 13.80 -5.67
C PHE A 167 -5.17 12.99 -4.43
N HIS A 168 -5.49 11.69 -4.45
CA HIS A 168 -5.25 10.76 -3.35
C HIS A 168 -4.16 9.75 -3.69
N MET A 169 -3.30 9.42 -2.69
CA MET A 169 -2.35 8.33 -2.77
C MET A 169 -2.75 7.17 -1.88
N ASP A 170 -2.97 6.00 -2.48
CA ASP A 170 -2.86 4.73 -1.76
C ASP A 170 -1.38 4.42 -1.55
N GLY A 171 -0.90 4.74 -0.37
CA GLY A 171 0.49 4.57 0.05
C GLY A 171 0.71 3.27 0.85
N ALA A 172 -0.01 2.19 0.50
CA ALA A 172 0.08 0.91 1.20
C ALA A 172 1.51 0.39 1.37
N ARG A 173 2.42 0.76 0.46
CA ARG A 173 3.87 0.48 0.53
C ARG A 173 4.72 1.72 0.26
N LEU A 174 4.25 2.89 0.65
CA LEU A 174 4.94 4.15 0.38
C LEU A 174 6.34 4.20 1.02
N PHE A 175 6.54 3.60 2.19
CA PHE A 175 7.86 3.49 2.81
C PHE A 175 8.84 2.69 1.94
N ASN A 176 8.39 1.65 1.22
CA ASN A 176 9.22 0.97 0.22
C ASN A 176 9.61 1.91 -0.92
N ALA A 177 8.67 2.71 -1.46
CA ALA A 177 8.98 3.70 -2.49
C ALA A 177 10.01 4.73 -2.00
N MET A 178 9.83 5.26 -0.79
CA MET A 178 10.76 6.23 -0.18
C MET A 178 12.17 5.68 -0.03
N VAL A 179 12.31 4.45 0.49
CA VAL A 179 13.61 3.78 0.63
C VAL A 179 14.25 3.54 -0.75
N LYS A 180 13.47 3.17 -1.76
CA LYS A 180 13.97 2.92 -3.12
C LYS A 180 14.41 4.18 -3.83
N THR A 181 13.62 5.25 -3.74
CA THR A 181 13.83 6.49 -4.50
C THR A 181 14.63 7.54 -3.72
N ASN A 182 14.86 7.30 -2.43
CA ASN A 182 15.41 8.28 -1.48
C ASN A 182 14.61 9.59 -1.42
N THR A 183 13.29 9.51 -1.68
CA THR A 183 12.37 10.65 -1.59
C THR A 183 11.92 10.84 -0.15
N LYS A 184 11.94 12.06 0.33
CA LYS A 184 11.51 12.37 1.70
C LYS A 184 9.99 12.37 1.83
N PRO A 185 9.43 11.97 2.98
CA PRO A 185 7.97 11.95 3.19
C PRO A 185 7.28 13.29 2.90
N ASN A 186 7.88 14.42 3.32
CA ASN A 186 7.32 15.74 3.11
C ASN A 186 7.26 16.19 1.64
N GLU A 187 8.01 15.54 0.74
CA GLU A 187 7.89 15.77 -0.69
C GLU A 187 6.58 15.20 -1.23
N TYR A 188 6.13 14.05 -0.70
CA TYR A 188 4.82 13.48 -1.01
C TYR A 188 3.68 14.32 -0.40
N GLY A 189 3.81 14.75 0.85
CA GLY A 189 2.76 15.53 1.50
C GLY A 189 2.42 16.85 0.81
N ARG A 190 3.37 17.44 0.06
CA ARG A 190 3.13 18.66 -0.74
C ARG A 190 2.36 18.41 -2.05
N ILE A 191 2.30 17.16 -2.49
CA ILE A 191 1.74 16.77 -3.79
C ILE A 191 0.27 16.41 -3.67
N PHE A 192 -0.11 15.69 -2.61
CA PHE A 192 -1.42 15.06 -2.47
C PHE A 192 -2.34 15.82 -1.53
N ASP A 193 -3.65 15.75 -1.82
CA ASP A 193 -4.69 16.24 -0.91
C ASP A 193 -4.91 15.28 0.25
N SER A 194 -4.70 13.98 0.02
CA SER A 194 -4.70 12.95 1.06
C SER A 194 -3.79 11.78 0.72
N ILE A 195 -3.22 11.17 1.76
CA ILE A 195 -2.34 10.00 1.64
C ILE A 195 -2.77 8.96 2.68
N SER A 196 -2.94 7.70 2.28
CA SER A 196 -2.99 6.58 3.21
C SER A 196 -1.63 5.91 3.30
N VAL A 197 -1.19 5.53 4.50
CA VAL A 197 0.05 4.76 4.71
C VAL A 197 -0.23 3.55 5.58
N CYS A 198 0.23 2.37 5.18
CA CYS A 198 0.06 1.15 5.98
C CYS A 198 1.30 0.87 6.82
N MET A 199 1.06 0.53 8.08
CA MET A 199 2.08 0.08 9.04
C MET A 199 2.11 -1.46 9.15
N SER A 200 1.03 -2.14 8.72
CA SER A 200 0.78 -3.57 8.91
C SER A 200 1.22 -4.44 7.72
N LYS A 201 2.34 -4.09 7.09
CA LYS A 201 2.96 -4.84 5.98
C LYS A 201 4.46 -5.00 6.23
N GLY A 202 5.32 -4.55 5.32
CA GLY A 202 6.77 -4.62 5.47
C GLY A 202 7.30 -3.99 6.77
N LEU A 203 6.58 -3.04 7.35
CA LEU A 203 6.93 -2.45 8.65
C LEU A 203 6.57 -3.32 9.86
N GLY A 204 5.74 -4.36 9.69
CA GLY A 204 5.53 -5.42 10.69
C GLY A 204 4.60 -5.09 11.84
N ALA A 205 3.95 -3.94 11.89
CA ALA A 205 2.90 -3.70 12.86
C ALA A 205 1.73 -4.66 12.64
N PRO A 206 1.08 -5.19 13.69
CA PRO A 206 0.03 -6.19 13.53
C PRO A 206 -1.23 -5.63 12.87
N ILE A 207 -1.55 -4.38 13.14
CA ILE A 207 -2.71 -3.64 12.67
C ILE A 207 -2.31 -2.18 12.61
N GLY A 208 -2.81 -1.44 11.63
CA GLY A 208 -2.69 0.01 11.60
C GLY A 208 -2.35 0.57 10.23
N SER A 209 -3.03 1.66 9.94
CA SER A 209 -2.79 2.55 8.81
C SER A 209 -3.12 3.96 9.25
N LEU A 210 -2.52 4.95 8.60
CA LEU A 210 -2.84 6.34 8.86
C LEU A 210 -3.34 6.99 7.57
N LEU A 211 -4.36 7.82 7.71
CA LEU A 211 -4.88 8.69 6.65
C LEU A 211 -4.48 10.12 6.97
N LEU A 212 -3.73 10.75 6.08
CA LEU A 212 -3.21 12.10 6.22
C LEU A 212 -3.99 13.09 5.35
N GLY A 213 -4.12 14.32 5.80
CA GLY A 213 -4.79 15.39 5.06
C GLY A 213 -4.83 16.69 5.84
N THR A 214 -5.69 17.62 5.38
CA THR A 214 -5.96 18.86 6.10
C THR A 214 -6.83 18.60 7.34
N HIS A 215 -6.85 19.55 8.29
CA HIS A 215 -7.74 19.47 9.46
C HIS A 215 -9.21 19.31 9.05
N THR A 216 -9.65 20.04 8.03
CA THR A 216 -11.03 19.96 7.53
C THR A 216 -11.34 18.57 6.95
N PHE A 217 -10.42 18.01 6.16
CA PHE A 217 -10.55 16.67 5.58
C PHE A 217 -10.60 15.59 6.67
N ILE A 218 -9.68 15.63 7.63
CA ILE A 218 -9.61 14.65 8.72
C ILE A 218 -10.80 14.77 9.69
N ALA A 219 -11.35 15.94 9.92
CA ALA A 219 -12.57 16.09 10.71
C ALA A 219 -13.78 15.36 10.08
N GLN A 220 -13.90 15.38 8.74
CA GLN A 220 -14.89 14.58 8.02
C GLN A 220 -14.55 13.08 8.07
N ALA A 221 -13.27 12.76 7.86
CA ALA A 221 -12.77 11.38 7.90
C ALA A 221 -13.05 10.69 9.26
N LYS A 222 -12.89 11.38 10.39
CA LYS A 222 -13.23 10.88 11.73
C LYS A 222 -14.70 10.44 11.84
N ARG A 223 -15.63 11.20 11.26
CA ARG A 223 -17.06 10.84 11.25
C ARG A 223 -17.31 9.57 10.43
N ILE A 224 -16.67 9.46 9.26
CA ILE A 224 -16.80 8.29 8.39
C ILE A 224 -16.13 7.07 9.04
N ARG A 225 -14.94 7.22 9.65
CA ARG A 225 -14.29 6.15 10.45
C ARG A 225 -15.25 5.59 11.49
N LYS A 226 -16.00 6.45 12.19
CA LYS A 226 -16.98 6.02 13.18
C LYS A 226 -18.12 5.21 12.58
N VAL A 227 -18.67 5.65 11.43
CA VAL A 227 -19.74 4.95 10.72
C VAL A 227 -19.27 3.56 10.24
N LEU A 228 -18.03 3.45 9.76
CA LEU A 228 -17.43 2.20 9.30
C LEU A 228 -16.98 1.26 10.44
N GLY A 229 -17.18 1.65 11.70
CA GLY A 229 -16.81 0.83 12.86
C GLY A 229 -15.33 0.91 13.26
N GLY A 230 -14.56 1.83 12.67
CA GLY A 230 -13.12 1.99 12.93
C GLY A 230 -12.76 2.86 14.14
N GLY A 231 -13.75 3.36 14.89
CA GLY A 231 -13.54 4.05 16.16
C GLY A 231 -13.32 3.05 17.28
N MET A 232 -12.09 2.59 17.42
CA MET A 232 -11.65 1.69 18.49
C MET A 232 -11.51 2.46 19.82
N ARG A 233 -11.42 1.74 20.95
CA ARG A 233 -11.29 2.34 22.27
C ARG A 233 -9.81 2.55 22.61
N GLN A 234 -9.16 1.61 23.23
CA GLN A 234 -7.75 1.65 23.62
C GLN A 234 -6.85 1.29 22.43
N ALA A 235 -6.90 2.09 21.37
CA ALA A 235 -6.15 1.86 20.14
C ALA A 235 -4.65 2.13 20.30
N GLY A 236 -4.23 2.78 21.36
CA GLY A 236 -2.84 3.07 21.66
C GLY A 236 -1.96 1.84 21.74
N TYR A 237 -2.47 0.68 22.15
CA TYR A 237 -1.72 -0.58 22.05
C TYR A 237 -1.27 -0.88 20.62
N LEU A 238 -2.11 -0.61 19.63
CA LEU A 238 -1.80 -0.82 18.21
C LEU A 238 -0.96 0.32 17.63
N ALA A 239 -1.25 1.55 18.06
CA ALA A 239 -0.49 2.73 17.66
C ALA A 239 0.98 2.65 18.12
N ALA A 240 1.24 2.13 19.31
CA ALA A 240 2.60 1.91 19.81
C ALA A 240 3.43 0.97 18.93
N ALA A 241 2.80 -0.07 18.35
CA ALA A 241 3.47 -0.94 17.39
C ALA A 241 3.83 -0.19 16.10
N CYS A 242 2.94 0.69 15.64
CA CYS A 242 3.20 1.52 14.46
C CYS A 242 4.35 2.51 14.72
N ASP A 243 4.36 3.15 15.88
CA ASP A 243 5.40 4.09 16.28
C ASP A 243 6.77 3.40 16.40
N PHE A 244 6.82 2.23 17.04
CA PHE A 244 8.02 1.38 17.10
C PHE A 244 8.54 1.04 15.69
N ALA A 245 7.63 0.71 14.76
CA ALA A 245 8.01 0.36 13.39
C ALA A 245 8.66 1.53 12.64
N LEU A 246 8.24 2.76 12.91
CA LEU A 246 8.85 3.97 12.32
C LEU A 246 10.31 4.15 12.75
N ASP A 247 10.64 3.79 13.99
CA ASP A 247 12.00 3.92 14.50
C ASP A 247 12.92 2.77 14.06
N HIS A 248 12.38 1.56 13.91
CA HIS A 248 13.21 0.37 13.84
C HIS A 248 13.10 -0.42 12.55
N HIS A 249 12.03 -0.27 11.76
CA HIS A 249 11.76 -1.17 10.64
C HIS A 249 11.89 -0.55 9.26
N ILE A 250 11.92 0.78 9.12
CA ILE A 250 12.04 1.43 7.80
C ILE A 250 13.33 1.02 7.10
N ASP A 251 14.46 1.01 7.82
CA ASP A 251 15.75 0.62 7.23
C ASP A 251 15.83 -0.86 6.83
N LEU A 252 15.02 -1.73 7.45
CA LEU A 252 14.96 -3.15 7.11
C LEU A 252 14.44 -3.39 5.69
N LEU A 253 13.63 -2.47 5.16
CA LEU A 253 13.10 -2.54 3.79
C LEU A 253 14.21 -2.60 2.72
N LYS A 254 15.39 -2.06 2.99
CA LYS A 254 16.57 -2.16 2.09
C LYS A 254 16.96 -3.60 1.84
N GLU A 255 16.94 -4.43 2.88
CA GLU A 255 17.26 -5.85 2.79
C GLU A 255 16.16 -6.63 2.05
N ASP A 256 14.89 -6.24 2.22
CA ASP A 256 13.79 -6.81 1.47
C ASP A 256 13.96 -6.57 -0.03
N HIS A 257 14.32 -5.34 -0.41
CA HIS A 257 14.60 -4.99 -1.82
C HIS A 257 15.81 -5.76 -2.37
N ARG A 258 16.90 -5.86 -1.60
CA ARG A 258 18.09 -6.63 -2.00
C ARG A 258 17.73 -8.09 -2.29
N ARG A 259 17.02 -8.74 -1.36
CA ARG A 259 16.60 -10.14 -1.53
C ARG A 259 15.65 -10.33 -2.71
N ALA A 260 14.72 -9.41 -2.92
CA ALA A 260 13.83 -9.43 -4.09
C ALA A 260 14.64 -9.33 -5.40
N LYS A 261 15.65 -8.49 -5.45
CA LYS A 261 16.53 -8.33 -6.62
C LYS A 261 17.39 -9.57 -6.88
N GLU A 262 17.84 -10.25 -5.84
CA GLU A 262 18.55 -11.53 -5.99
C GLU A 262 17.63 -12.64 -6.51
N ILE A 263 16.36 -12.67 -6.09
CA ILE A 263 15.37 -13.62 -6.64
C ILE A 263 15.16 -13.33 -8.13
N GLU A 264 15.01 -12.08 -8.55
CA GLU A 264 14.91 -11.70 -9.97
C GLU A 264 16.09 -12.23 -10.77
N THR A 265 17.31 -12.06 -10.26
CA THR A 265 18.54 -12.53 -10.94
C THR A 265 18.54 -14.04 -11.18
N VAL A 266 18.02 -14.82 -10.23
CA VAL A 266 17.90 -16.26 -10.41
C VAL A 266 16.79 -16.60 -11.41
N LEU A 267 15.61 -16.00 -11.26
CA LEU A 267 14.44 -16.28 -12.11
C LEU A 267 14.72 -16.04 -13.60
N THR A 268 15.46 -14.97 -13.93
CA THR A 268 15.78 -14.63 -15.32
C THR A 268 16.68 -15.66 -16.02
N GLN A 269 17.27 -16.60 -15.29
CA GLN A 269 18.14 -17.67 -15.82
C GLN A 269 17.40 -19.01 -15.99
N LEU A 270 16.14 -19.12 -15.54
CA LEU A 270 15.42 -20.39 -15.48
C LEU A 270 14.53 -20.56 -16.72
N ALA A 271 14.67 -21.70 -17.38
CA ALA A 271 13.97 -22.00 -18.64
C ALA A 271 12.43 -22.05 -18.51
N PHE A 272 11.91 -22.38 -17.34
CA PHE A 272 10.45 -22.42 -17.08
C PHE A 272 9.86 -21.03 -16.76
N VAL A 273 10.69 -20.01 -16.60
CA VAL A 273 10.30 -18.63 -16.33
C VAL A 273 10.20 -17.88 -17.65
N GLY A 274 9.09 -17.22 -17.86
CA GLY A 274 8.90 -16.33 -18.99
C GLY A 274 9.30 -14.89 -18.65
N GLU A 275 8.37 -13.95 -18.74
CA GLU A 275 8.62 -12.56 -18.37
C GLU A 275 8.75 -12.42 -16.85
N VAL A 276 9.75 -11.66 -16.41
CA VAL A 276 9.89 -11.18 -15.03
C VAL A 276 9.68 -9.67 -15.07
N LEU A 277 8.68 -9.16 -14.33
CA LEU A 277 8.50 -7.71 -14.21
C LEU A 277 9.73 -7.09 -13.51
N PRO A 278 10.16 -5.89 -13.92
CA PRO A 278 11.30 -5.23 -13.27
C PRO A 278 11.09 -5.10 -11.76
N VAL A 279 12.00 -5.67 -10.98
CA VAL A 279 11.94 -5.63 -9.51
C VAL A 279 12.54 -4.33 -9.01
N GLU A 280 11.69 -3.44 -8.53
CA GLU A 280 12.11 -2.15 -7.97
C GLU A 280 12.17 -2.18 -6.44
N THR A 281 11.26 -2.91 -5.80
CA THR A 281 11.14 -2.99 -4.33
C THR A 281 11.05 -4.43 -3.85
N ASN A 282 10.11 -4.76 -2.98
CA ASN A 282 9.97 -6.06 -2.33
C ASN A 282 9.02 -7.04 -3.05
N ILE A 283 8.50 -6.69 -4.22
CA ILE A 283 7.57 -7.55 -4.96
C ILE A 283 8.26 -8.08 -6.22
N VAL A 284 8.18 -9.41 -6.40
CA VAL A 284 8.69 -10.12 -7.58
C VAL A 284 7.51 -10.80 -8.27
N ILE A 285 7.20 -10.40 -9.49
CA ILE A 285 6.16 -11.02 -10.32
C ILE A 285 6.81 -11.60 -11.58
N PHE A 286 6.51 -12.83 -11.86
CA PHE A 286 7.02 -13.51 -13.06
C PHE A 286 5.97 -14.46 -13.65
N SER A 287 6.06 -14.68 -14.95
CA SER A 287 5.22 -15.62 -15.67
C SER A 287 5.86 -17.02 -15.75
N THR A 288 5.02 -18.04 -15.76
CA THR A 288 5.40 -19.44 -16.00
C THR A 288 4.23 -20.18 -16.64
N VAL A 289 4.52 -21.27 -17.34
CA VAL A 289 3.51 -22.08 -18.04
C VAL A 289 2.50 -22.71 -17.08
N ASN A 290 2.97 -23.17 -15.92
CA ASN A 290 2.11 -23.83 -14.93
C ASN A 290 2.36 -23.30 -13.51
N PRO A 291 1.75 -22.14 -13.15
CA PRO A 291 1.91 -21.57 -11.82
C PRO A 291 1.48 -22.51 -10.69
N SER A 292 0.40 -23.28 -10.89
CA SER A 292 -0.12 -24.18 -9.85
C SER A 292 0.88 -25.28 -9.50
N SER A 293 1.52 -25.89 -10.51
CA SER A 293 2.55 -26.91 -10.29
C SER A 293 3.74 -26.35 -9.50
N LEU A 294 4.23 -25.16 -9.87
CA LEU A 294 5.35 -24.55 -9.15
C LEU A 294 4.97 -24.18 -7.70
N VAL A 295 3.76 -23.68 -7.47
CA VAL A 295 3.25 -23.38 -6.12
C VAL A 295 3.19 -24.64 -5.26
N GLU A 296 2.67 -25.75 -5.79
CA GLU A 296 2.60 -27.03 -5.08
C GLU A 296 4.00 -27.61 -4.80
N TYR A 297 4.90 -27.53 -5.77
CA TYR A 297 6.29 -27.95 -5.59
C TYR A 297 7.00 -27.17 -4.49
N LEU A 298 6.88 -25.83 -4.49
CA LEU A 298 7.47 -24.97 -3.47
C LEU A 298 6.83 -25.24 -2.10
N LYS A 299 5.50 -25.43 -2.05
CA LYS A 299 4.79 -25.79 -0.83
C LYS A 299 5.29 -27.09 -0.22
N ALA A 300 5.57 -28.11 -1.04
CA ALA A 300 6.15 -29.37 -0.58
C ALA A 300 7.55 -29.19 0.05
N LYS A 301 8.24 -28.09 -0.28
CA LYS A 301 9.52 -27.67 0.32
C LYS A 301 9.36 -26.66 1.46
N ASN A 302 8.13 -26.48 1.98
CA ASN A 302 7.78 -25.51 3.01
C ASN A 302 8.03 -24.04 2.59
N ILE A 303 7.88 -23.72 1.31
CA ILE A 303 7.95 -22.37 0.76
C ILE A 303 6.56 -21.99 0.24
N LEU A 304 5.96 -20.95 0.84
CA LEU A 304 4.61 -20.51 0.50
C LEU A 304 4.67 -19.28 -0.41
N CYS A 305 4.01 -19.35 -1.55
CA CYS A 305 3.86 -18.25 -2.50
C CYS A 305 2.46 -18.24 -3.11
N SER A 306 2.14 -17.25 -3.94
CA SER A 306 0.81 -17.11 -4.54
C SER A 306 0.87 -17.06 -6.06
N ALA A 307 0.08 -17.92 -6.72
CA ALA A 307 -0.34 -17.65 -8.09
C ALA A 307 -1.34 -16.50 -8.08
N ILE A 308 -1.08 -15.46 -8.89
CA ILE A 308 -1.90 -14.25 -8.95
C ILE A 308 -2.71 -14.14 -10.23
N SER A 309 -2.45 -15.04 -11.17
CA SER A 309 -3.24 -15.27 -12.39
C SER A 309 -3.00 -16.68 -12.90
N ALA A 310 -3.62 -17.02 -14.03
CA ALA A 310 -3.39 -18.31 -14.72
C ALA A 310 -1.95 -18.51 -15.21
N THR A 311 -1.16 -17.46 -15.30
CA THR A 311 0.20 -17.49 -15.86
C THR A 311 1.25 -16.86 -14.97
N GLN A 312 0.90 -16.26 -13.83
CA GLN A 312 1.82 -15.46 -13.02
C GLN A 312 1.87 -15.90 -11.56
N ILE A 313 3.07 -15.85 -11.00
CA ILE A 313 3.37 -16.03 -9.57
C ILE A 313 3.91 -14.71 -9.02
N ARG A 314 3.60 -14.46 -7.76
CA ARG A 314 4.15 -13.34 -6.99
C ARG A 314 4.86 -13.85 -5.75
N PHE A 315 6.08 -13.37 -5.53
CA PHE A 315 6.76 -13.41 -4.23
C PHE A 315 6.80 -12.00 -3.64
N VAL A 316 6.70 -11.92 -2.33
CA VAL A 316 6.85 -10.65 -1.58
C VAL A 316 7.83 -10.89 -0.45
N THR A 317 8.98 -10.22 -0.50
CA THR A 317 9.98 -10.27 0.56
C THR A 317 9.61 -9.35 1.71
N HIS A 318 10.07 -9.68 2.91
CA HIS A 318 9.84 -8.92 4.13
C HIS A 318 10.91 -9.26 5.17
N PHE A 319 11.06 -8.45 6.23
CA PHE A 319 12.15 -8.56 7.20
C PHE A 319 12.27 -9.94 7.89
N GLN A 320 11.22 -10.74 7.94
CA GLN A 320 11.26 -12.12 8.47
C GLN A 320 11.73 -13.16 7.44
N PHE A 321 11.97 -12.75 6.20
CA PHE A 321 12.58 -13.58 5.16
C PHE A 321 14.08 -13.29 5.10
N ASN A 322 14.90 -14.15 5.71
CA ASN A 322 16.33 -13.96 5.86
C ASN A 322 17.17 -14.64 4.74
N ASP A 323 18.50 -14.44 4.76
CA ASP A 323 19.40 -14.94 3.73
C ASP A 323 19.46 -16.47 3.66
N SER A 324 19.37 -17.17 4.80
CA SER A 324 19.29 -18.63 4.82
C SER A 324 18.01 -19.13 4.13
N MET A 325 16.89 -18.42 4.26
CA MET A 325 15.64 -18.71 3.56
C MET A 325 15.74 -18.40 2.07
N LEU A 326 16.42 -17.31 1.71
CA LEU A 326 16.70 -16.94 0.32
C LEU A 326 17.50 -18.04 -0.40
N GLU A 327 18.57 -18.56 0.22
CA GLU A 327 19.35 -19.64 -0.36
C GLU A 327 18.52 -20.93 -0.55
N LYS A 328 17.66 -21.28 0.39
CA LYS A 328 16.72 -22.40 0.23
C LYS A 328 15.74 -22.19 -0.92
N LEU A 329 15.22 -20.96 -1.09
CA LEU A 329 14.36 -20.63 -2.24
C LEU A 329 15.12 -20.78 -3.56
N LYS A 330 16.33 -20.22 -3.66
CA LYS A 330 17.18 -20.33 -4.85
C LYS A 330 17.43 -21.79 -5.23
N GLN A 331 17.83 -22.62 -4.28
CA GLN A 331 18.03 -24.05 -4.49
C GLN A 331 16.76 -24.76 -4.95
N ALA A 332 15.61 -24.42 -4.37
CA ALA A 332 14.34 -25.00 -4.77
C ALA A 332 13.98 -24.61 -6.22
N LEU A 333 14.17 -23.34 -6.59
CA LEU A 333 13.91 -22.87 -7.96
C LEU A 333 14.84 -23.51 -8.98
N LEU A 334 16.13 -23.63 -8.68
CA LEU A 334 17.12 -24.28 -9.55
C LEU A 334 16.87 -25.77 -9.74
N SER A 335 16.19 -26.43 -8.80
CA SER A 335 15.88 -27.88 -8.83
C SER A 335 14.49 -28.17 -9.40
N TYR A 336 13.72 -27.15 -9.81
CA TYR A 336 12.43 -27.34 -10.47
C TYR A 336 12.64 -27.58 -11.97
N SER A 337 12.07 -28.65 -12.48
CA SER A 337 12.21 -29.10 -13.89
C SER A 337 10.87 -29.26 -14.58
#